data_2eca96d7112f257f731c5c2d62883d0f
#
_entry.id   2eca96d7112f257f731c5c2d62883d0f
#
_cell.length_a   1.000
_cell.length_b   1.000
_cell.length_c   1.000
_cell.angle_alpha   90.00
_cell.angle_beta   90.00
_cell.angle_gamma   90.00
#
_symmetry.space_group_name_H-M   'P 1'
#
loop_
_entity.id
_entity.type
_entity.pdbx_description
1 polymer ?
#
loop_
_entity_poly.entity_id
_entity_poly.type
_entity_poly.pdbx_seq_one_letter_code
_entity_poly.pdbx_strand_id
1 'polypeptide(L)'
;MHAFEYLRAGGLKQAGDWLRQHPESRPLSGGMTLVPSLKHRLAQVSHLVDLSRLGELRGIERQGSSLRIGAGMRHEEVASDPQVQSTLPALAHLAGLIGDPQVRARGTLGGSVANNDPAADYPAALLALDAVVITDQREIVAADFFLGMFSTALQPDELIVAVRFQVPRRAA
;
A
#
# COMPACT_ATOMS: atom_id res chain seq x y z
N MET A 1 -20.16 11.23 8.92
CA MET A 1 -18.73 11.14 9.28
C MET A 1 -18.55 11.85 10.62
N HIS A 2 -17.80 11.26 11.55
CA HIS A 2 -17.41 11.95 12.78
C HIS A 2 -16.36 13.03 12.47
N ALA A 3 -16.22 14.02 13.37
CA ALA A 3 -15.16 15.02 13.24
C ALA A 3 -13.79 14.37 13.47
N PHE A 4 -12.79 14.80 12.75
CA PHE A 4 -11.40 14.40 12.90
C PHE A 4 -10.48 15.58 12.53
N GLU A 5 -9.26 15.54 12.99
CA GLU A 5 -8.21 16.46 12.55
C GLU A 5 -7.49 15.90 11.33
N TYR A 6 -7.01 16.79 10.46
CA TYR A 6 -6.31 16.41 9.23
C TYR A 6 -4.92 17.01 9.22
N LEU A 7 -3.92 16.12 9.12
CA LEU A 7 -2.52 16.48 8.92
C LEU A 7 -2.07 16.03 7.54
N ARG A 8 -1.45 16.92 6.78
CA ARG A 8 -0.68 16.54 5.60
C ARG A 8 0.78 16.41 5.99
N ALA A 9 1.31 15.19 5.96
CA ALA A 9 2.70 14.93 6.31
C ALA A 9 3.65 15.51 5.26
N GLY A 10 4.74 16.10 5.71
CA GLY A 10 5.84 16.58 4.85
C GLY A 10 6.96 15.56 4.64
N GLY A 11 6.89 14.39 5.29
CA GLY A 11 7.86 13.29 5.19
C GLY A 11 7.43 12.11 6.04
N LEU A 12 8.04 10.92 5.81
CA LEU A 12 7.74 9.68 6.52
C LEU A 12 7.96 9.82 8.04
N LYS A 13 9.08 10.45 8.42
CA LYS A 13 9.37 10.65 9.86
C LYS A 13 8.25 11.42 10.56
N GLN A 14 7.78 12.52 9.97
CA GLN A 14 6.69 13.30 10.55
C GLN A 14 5.40 12.47 10.64
N ALA A 15 5.08 11.69 9.62
CA ALA A 15 3.92 10.83 9.62
C ALA A 15 3.98 9.79 10.75
N GLY A 16 5.10 9.07 10.91
CA GLY A 16 5.31 8.10 11.99
C GLY A 16 5.26 8.74 13.37
N ASP A 17 5.90 9.90 13.57
CA ASP A 17 5.85 10.64 14.84
C ASP A 17 4.41 11.02 15.22
N TRP A 18 3.58 11.42 14.24
CA TRP A 18 2.17 11.73 14.45
C TRP A 18 1.34 10.51 14.82
N LEU A 19 1.53 9.39 14.10
CA LEU A 19 0.82 8.14 14.38
C LEU A 19 1.14 7.66 15.82
N ARG A 20 2.40 7.81 16.27
CA ARG A 20 2.82 7.45 17.62
C ARG A 20 2.21 8.32 18.68
N GLN A 21 2.10 9.63 18.44
CA GLN A 21 1.51 10.59 19.37
C GLN A 21 -0.01 10.48 19.47
N HIS A 22 -0.66 10.00 18.41
CA HIS A 22 -2.11 9.88 18.31
C HIS A 22 -2.54 8.46 17.93
N PRO A 23 -2.64 7.52 18.90
CA PRO A 23 -2.90 6.09 18.61
C PRO A 23 -4.20 5.81 17.85
N GLU A 24 -5.19 6.72 17.93
CA GLU A 24 -6.45 6.62 17.19
C GLU A 24 -6.40 7.28 15.80
N SER A 25 -5.22 7.75 15.37
CA SER A 25 -5.02 8.26 14.02
C SER A 25 -4.95 7.14 12.99
N ARG A 26 -5.15 7.50 11.72
CA ARG A 26 -4.97 6.55 10.60
C ARG A 26 -4.23 7.22 9.45
N PRO A 27 -3.29 6.51 8.82
CA PRO A 27 -2.67 6.96 7.59
C PRO A 27 -3.70 6.97 6.46
N LEU A 28 -3.67 8.02 5.64
CA LEU A 28 -4.50 8.20 4.47
C LEU A 28 -3.61 8.26 3.22
N SER A 29 -3.71 7.26 2.34
CA SER A 29 -3.09 7.26 1.03
C SER A 29 -4.16 7.50 -0.07
N GLY A 30 -4.60 6.47 -0.78
CA GLY A 30 -5.65 6.58 -1.81
C GLY A 30 -7.06 6.87 -1.27
N GLY A 31 -7.35 6.45 -0.06
CA GLY A 31 -8.61 6.69 0.65
C GLY A 31 -9.80 5.86 0.17
N MET A 32 -9.62 4.93 -0.76
CA MET A 32 -10.72 4.21 -1.41
C MET A 32 -11.43 3.18 -0.50
N THR A 33 -10.82 2.78 0.60
CA THR A 33 -11.46 1.97 1.65
C THR A 33 -11.78 2.82 2.88
N LEU A 34 -10.80 3.59 3.36
CA LEU A 34 -10.93 4.34 4.61
C LEU A 34 -12.01 5.43 4.52
N VAL A 35 -12.03 6.24 3.45
CA VAL A 35 -13.00 7.35 3.33
C VAL A 35 -14.45 6.86 3.26
N PRO A 36 -14.82 5.83 2.46
CA PRO A 36 -16.15 5.23 2.54
C PRO A 36 -16.51 4.72 3.93
N SER A 37 -15.60 4.02 4.62
CA SER A 37 -15.82 3.52 5.98
C SER A 37 -16.14 4.66 6.97
N LEU A 38 -15.41 5.78 6.87
CA LEU A 38 -15.67 6.97 7.67
C LEU A 38 -17.03 7.62 7.32
N LYS A 39 -17.36 7.70 6.02
CA LYS A 39 -18.66 8.24 5.56
C LYS A 39 -19.85 7.45 6.10
N HIS A 40 -19.73 6.13 6.07
CA HIS A 40 -20.77 5.22 6.60
C HIS A 40 -20.70 5.03 8.11
N ARG A 41 -19.78 5.72 8.83
CA ARG A 41 -19.58 5.59 10.28
C ARG A 41 -19.23 4.17 10.74
N LEU A 42 -18.63 3.37 9.86
CA LEU A 42 -18.11 2.04 10.17
C LEU A 42 -16.72 2.10 10.84
N ALA A 43 -16.06 3.25 10.75
CA ALA A 43 -14.82 3.54 11.43
C ALA A 43 -14.86 4.97 12.02
N GLN A 44 -14.09 5.16 13.08
CA GLN A 44 -13.85 6.47 13.70
C GLN A 44 -12.35 6.65 13.88
N VAL A 45 -11.87 7.86 13.67
CA VAL A 45 -10.47 8.23 13.84
C VAL A 45 -10.39 9.59 14.52
N SER A 46 -9.35 9.82 15.28
CA SER A 46 -9.06 11.15 15.85
C SER A 46 -8.41 12.07 14.82
N HIS A 47 -7.48 11.52 14.02
CA HIS A 47 -6.72 12.24 12.99
C HIS A 47 -6.57 11.42 11.73
N LEU A 48 -6.54 12.08 10.57
CA LEU A 48 -6.08 11.52 9.31
C LEU A 48 -4.71 12.09 8.96
N VAL A 49 -3.73 11.20 8.79
CA VAL A 49 -2.37 11.55 8.38
C VAL A 49 -2.22 11.31 6.89
N ASP A 50 -2.31 12.35 6.08
CA ASP A 50 -2.26 12.26 4.62
C ASP A 50 -0.83 12.04 4.11
N LEU A 51 -0.63 10.91 3.45
CA LEU A 51 0.61 10.44 2.84
C LEU A 51 0.66 10.68 1.33
N SER A 52 -0.41 11.17 0.72
CA SER A 52 -0.61 11.17 -0.74
C SER A 52 0.42 11.99 -1.53
N ARG A 53 1.13 12.90 -0.88
CA ARG A 53 2.16 13.75 -1.49
C ARG A 53 3.59 13.36 -1.14
N LEU A 54 3.79 12.29 -0.38
CA LEU A 54 5.15 11.84 -0.02
C LEU A 54 5.84 11.21 -1.23
N GLY A 55 6.87 11.89 -1.72
CA GLY A 55 7.69 11.40 -2.84
C GLY A 55 8.41 10.08 -2.50
N GLU A 56 8.76 9.88 -1.24
CA GLU A 56 9.40 8.65 -0.72
C GLU A 56 8.56 7.39 -0.95
N LEU A 57 7.24 7.53 -1.09
CA LEU A 57 6.31 6.43 -1.37
C LEU A 57 6.08 6.19 -2.86
N ARG A 58 6.79 6.89 -3.73
CA ARG A 58 6.60 6.86 -5.18
C ARG A 58 7.74 6.12 -5.87
N GLY A 59 7.51 5.77 -7.13
CA GLY A 59 8.50 5.19 -8.03
C GLY A 59 8.36 3.69 -8.22
N ILE A 60 8.82 3.25 -9.39
CA ILE A 60 8.95 1.84 -9.79
C ILE A 60 10.37 1.68 -10.31
N GLU A 61 11.17 0.82 -9.67
CA GLU A 61 12.59 0.71 -9.93
C GLU A 61 13.03 -0.74 -10.01
N ARG A 62 13.78 -1.06 -11.08
CA ARG A 62 14.44 -2.35 -11.22
C ARG A 62 15.67 -2.40 -10.34
N GLN A 63 15.77 -3.39 -9.46
CA GLN A 63 16.90 -3.63 -8.58
C GLN A 63 17.43 -5.05 -8.81
N GLY A 64 18.32 -5.21 -9.80
CA GLY A 64 18.86 -6.53 -10.19
C GLY A 64 17.76 -7.48 -10.65
N SER A 65 17.53 -8.57 -9.90
CA SER A 65 16.49 -9.58 -10.16
C SER A 65 15.15 -9.25 -9.52
N SER A 66 14.99 -8.07 -8.95
CA SER A 66 13.72 -7.66 -8.32
C SER A 66 13.20 -6.34 -8.87
N LEU A 67 11.92 -6.08 -8.67
CA LEU A 67 11.24 -4.83 -8.98
C LEU A 67 10.69 -4.24 -7.68
N ARG A 68 11.16 -3.03 -7.34
CA ARG A 68 10.63 -2.26 -6.20
C ARG A 68 9.52 -1.34 -6.69
N ILE A 69 8.37 -1.41 -6.04
CA ILE A 69 7.19 -0.56 -6.32
C ILE A 69 6.85 0.22 -5.06
N GLY A 70 6.83 1.54 -5.14
CA GLY A 70 6.49 2.42 -4.03
C GLY A 70 5.05 2.21 -3.53
N ALA A 71 4.85 2.28 -2.22
CA ALA A 71 3.55 2.05 -1.58
C ALA A 71 2.46 3.04 -2.03
N GLY A 72 2.84 4.27 -2.38
CA GLY A 72 1.96 5.31 -2.89
C GLY A 72 1.63 5.20 -4.38
N MET A 73 2.15 4.18 -5.11
CA MET A 73 1.78 3.95 -6.50
C MET A 73 0.32 3.52 -6.60
N ARG A 74 -0.42 4.18 -7.49
CA ARG A 74 -1.85 3.89 -7.70
C ARG A 74 -2.01 2.60 -8.49
N HIS A 75 -3.15 1.93 -8.37
CA HIS A 75 -3.43 0.71 -9.13
C HIS A 75 -3.27 0.93 -10.62
N GLU A 76 -3.79 2.05 -11.15
CA GLU A 76 -3.65 2.43 -12.55
C GLU A 76 -2.18 2.60 -12.98
N GLU A 77 -1.36 3.21 -12.14
CA GLU A 77 0.06 3.42 -12.42
C GLU A 77 0.83 2.09 -12.41
N VAL A 78 0.51 1.17 -11.50
CA VAL A 78 1.10 -0.18 -11.48
C VAL A 78 0.69 -0.97 -12.72
N ALA A 79 -0.58 -0.88 -13.13
CA ALA A 79 -1.12 -1.59 -14.29
C ALA A 79 -0.52 -1.10 -15.61
N SER A 80 -0.27 0.20 -15.74
CA SER A 80 0.16 0.83 -16.99
C SER A 80 1.68 1.00 -17.12
N ASP A 81 2.44 0.78 -16.05
CA ASP A 81 3.89 0.97 -16.07
C ASP A 81 4.61 -0.05 -16.96
N PRO A 82 5.43 0.39 -17.93
CA PRO A 82 6.11 -0.52 -18.88
C PRO A 82 7.08 -1.51 -18.21
N GLN A 83 7.71 -1.15 -17.09
CA GLN A 83 8.60 -2.05 -16.36
C GLN A 83 7.78 -3.16 -15.70
N VAL A 84 6.63 -2.83 -15.09
CA VAL A 84 5.73 -3.83 -14.49
C VAL A 84 5.20 -4.75 -15.58
N GLN A 85 4.69 -4.19 -16.69
CA GLN A 85 4.15 -4.97 -17.81
C GLN A 85 5.15 -5.95 -18.43
N SER A 86 6.42 -5.52 -18.53
CA SER A 86 7.46 -6.37 -19.14
C SER A 86 8.07 -7.40 -18.19
N THR A 87 8.12 -7.13 -16.89
CA THR A 87 8.80 -7.98 -15.90
C THR A 87 7.85 -8.82 -15.04
N LEU A 88 6.66 -8.27 -14.74
CA LEU A 88 5.62 -8.87 -13.90
C LEU A 88 4.24 -8.70 -14.56
N PRO A 89 4.02 -9.24 -15.77
CA PRO A 89 2.77 -9.00 -16.53
C PRO A 89 1.51 -9.45 -15.77
N ALA A 90 1.61 -10.49 -14.96
CA ALA A 90 0.49 -10.95 -14.12
C ALA A 90 0.13 -9.90 -13.05
N LEU A 91 1.12 -9.21 -12.46
CA LEU A 91 0.87 -8.14 -11.49
C LEU A 91 0.24 -6.91 -12.17
N ALA A 92 0.73 -6.53 -13.36
CA ALA A 92 0.12 -5.44 -14.14
C ALA A 92 -1.34 -5.75 -14.50
N HIS A 93 -1.60 -6.97 -14.94
CA HIS A 93 -2.96 -7.43 -15.28
C HIS A 93 -3.87 -7.39 -14.04
N LEU A 94 -3.43 -7.97 -12.92
CA LEU A 94 -4.15 -7.95 -11.65
C LEU A 94 -4.49 -6.52 -11.23
N ALA A 95 -3.51 -5.62 -11.24
CA ALA A 95 -3.71 -4.22 -10.86
C ALA A 95 -4.77 -3.52 -11.74
N GLY A 96 -4.82 -3.86 -13.04
CA GLY A 96 -5.80 -3.35 -14.00
C GLY A 96 -7.24 -3.86 -13.78
N LEU A 97 -7.42 -4.94 -13.03
CA LEU A 97 -8.73 -5.52 -12.70
C LEU A 97 -9.28 -5.04 -11.36
N ILE A 98 -8.49 -4.34 -10.54
CA ILE A 98 -8.95 -3.87 -9.23
C ILE A 98 -10.05 -2.81 -9.38
N GLY A 99 -11.23 -3.12 -8.82
CA GLY A 99 -12.35 -2.20 -8.76
C GLY A 99 -12.75 -1.62 -10.13
N ASP A 100 -13.11 -0.33 -10.11
CA ASP A 100 -13.42 0.46 -11.30
C ASP A 100 -12.30 1.49 -11.61
N PRO A 101 -12.37 2.23 -12.72
CA PRO A 101 -11.37 3.24 -13.06
C PRO A 101 -11.18 4.33 -11.99
N GLN A 102 -12.24 4.73 -11.29
CA GLN A 102 -12.15 5.73 -10.23
C GLN A 102 -11.40 5.19 -9.01
N VAL A 103 -11.63 3.92 -8.66
CA VAL A 103 -10.90 3.22 -7.61
C VAL A 103 -9.42 3.12 -7.99
N ARG A 104 -9.11 2.67 -9.22
CA ARG A 104 -7.72 2.54 -9.69
C ARG A 104 -6.97 3.86 -9.75
N ALA A 105 -7.65 4.94 -10.11
CA ALA A 105 -7.07 6.28 -10.18
C ALA A 105 -6.69 6.86 -8.80
N ARG A 106 -7.14 6.25 -7.70
CA ARG A 106 -6.91 6.75 -6.34
C ARG A 106 -6.31 5.70 -5.42
N GLY A 107 -6.83 4.48 -5.42
CA GLY A 107 -6.36 3.38 -4.59
C GLY A 107 -4.89 3.08 -4.84
N THR A 108 -4.14 2.72 -3.80
CA THR A 108 -2.69 2.54 -3.84
C THR A 108 -2.29 1.12 -3.45
N LEU A 109 -1.15 0.67 -3.96
CA LEU A 109 -0.56 -0.62 -3.61
C LEU A 109 -0.44 -0.77 -2.09
N GLY A 110 0.26 0.16 -1.43
CA GLY A 110 0.49 0.10 0.01
C GLY A 110 -0.79 0.20 0.83
N GLY A 111 -1.77 1.00 0.38
CA GLY A 111 -3.07 1.10 1.05
C GLY A 111 -3.84 -0.22 1.03
N SER A 112 -3.85 -0.92 -0.10
CA SER A 112 -4.48 -2.25 -0.23
C SER A 112 -3.76 -3.30 0.62
N VAL A 113 -2.42 -3.33 0.58
CA VAL A 113 -1.59 -4.28 1.35
C VAL A 113 -1.74 -4.05 2.86
N ALA A 114 -1.73 -2.80 3.33
CA ALA A 114 -1.91 -2.46 4.73
C ALA A 114 -3.32 -2.80 5.25
N ASN A 115 -4.34 -2.63 4.41
CA ASN A 115 -5.73 -2.94 4.78
C ASN A 115 -5.99 -4.44 4.89
N ASN A 116 -5.28 -5.26 4.12
CA ASN A 116 -5.40 -6.71 4.09
C ASN A 116 -6.85 -7.21 4.09
N ASP A 117 -7.67 -6.64 3.20
CA ASP A 117 -9.04 -7.12 2.96
C ASP A 117 -8.97 -8.52 2.32
N PRO A 118 -9.69 -9.53 2.83
CA PRO A 118 -9.72 -10.87 2.22
C PRO A 118 -10.21 -10.89 0.77
N ALA A 119 -10.97 -9.88 0.35
CA ALA A 119 -11.42 -9.71 -1.03
C ALA A 119 -10.43 -8.93 -1.93
N ALA A 120 -9.29 -8.47 -1.39
CA ALA A 120 -8.30 -7.73 -2.15
C ALA A 120 -7.36 -8.66 -2.93
N ASP A 121 -6.94 -8.22 -4.11
CA ASP A 121 -6.12 -9.02 -5.02
C ASP A 121 -4.62 -9.00 -4.65
N TYR A 122 -4.10 -7.89 -4.16
CA TYR A 122 -2.66 -7.75 -3.86
C TYR A 122 -2.11 -8.72 -2.81
N PRO A 123 -2.80 -9.07 -1.71
CA PRO A 123 -2.26 -10.04 -0.75
C PRO A 123 -1.90 -11.37 -1.41
N ALA A 124 -2.77 -11.89 -2.28
CA ALA A 124 -2.50 -13.11 -3.03
C ALA A 124 -1.30 -12.96 -4.00
N ALA A 125 -1.19 -11.82 -4.67
CA ALA A 125 -0.06 -11.55 -5.56
C ALA A 125 1.27 -11.44 -4.82
N LEU A 126 1.29 -10.79 -3.64
CA LEU A 126 2.50 -10.70 -2.83
C LEU A 126 2.99 -12.07 -2.37
N LEU A 127 2.06 -12.93 -1.94
CA LEU A 127 2.39 -14.31 -1.55
C LEU A 127 2.89 -15.14 -2.74
N ALA A 128 2.20 -15.07 -3.89
CA ALA A 128 2.55 -15.86 -5.07
C ALA A 128 3.89 -15.43 -5.72
N LEU A 129 4.33 -14.20 -5.50
CA LEU A 129 5.57 -13.65 -6.07
C LEU A 129 6.69 -13.54 -5.02
N ASP A 130 6.57 -14.19 -3.87
CA ASP A 130 7.54 -14.15 -2.77
C ASP A 130 8.00 -12.70 -2.46
N ALA A 131 7.04 -11.78 -2.41
CA ALA A 131 7.32 -10.38 -2.24
C ALA A 131 7.80 -10.06 -0.81
N VAL A 132 8.51 -8.93 -0.71
CA VAL A 132 8.94 -8.36 0.57
C VAL A 132 8.29 -6.99 0.74
N VAL A 133 7.57 -6.80 1.83
CA VAL A 133 7.04 -5.50 2.24
C VAL A 133 8.14 -4.73 2.93
N ILE A 134 8.44 -3.56 2.42
CA ILE A 134 9.45 -2.64 2.96
C ILE A 134 8.72 -1.55 3.71
N THR A 135 8.99 -1.45 5.00
CA THR A 135 8.44 -0.39 5.85
C THR A 135 9.51 0.68 6.12
N ASP A 136 9.14 1.73 6.81
CA ASP A 136 10.08 2.73 7.32
C ASP A 136 10.97 2.22 8.46
N GLN A 137 10.69 1.02 9.00
CA GLN A 137 11.39 0.44 10.15
C GLN A 137 12.12 -0.87 9.80
N ARG A 138 11.58 -1.70 8.86
CA ARG A 138 12.11 -3.05 8.57
C ARG A 138 11.59 -3.59 7.24
N GLU A 139 12.12 -4.77 6.87
CA GLU A 139 11.60 -5.58 5.77
C GLU A 139 10.90 -6.82 6.31
N ILE A 140 9.75 -7.16 5.73
CA ILE A 140 8.94 -8.30 6.15
C ILE A 140 8.57 -9.11 4.90
N VAL A 141 8.87 -10.40 4.88
CA VAL A 141 8.43 -11.27 3.78
C VAL A 141 6.90 -11.41 3.78
N ALA A 142 6.29 -11.51 2.61
CA ALA A 142 4.84 -11.55 2.48
C ALA A 142 4.19 -12.67 3.32
N ALA A 143 4.86 -13.82 3.43
CA ALA A 143 4.38 -14.95 4.22
C ALA A 143 4.22 -14.63 5.72
N ASP A 144 5.03 -13.72 6.26
CA ASP A 144 4.99 -13.30 7.67
C ASP A 144 4.23 -11.98 7.86
N PHE A 145 3.85 -11.31 6.75
CA PHE A 145 3.20 -10.01 6.81
C PHE A 145 1.69 -10.10 7.05
N PHE A 146 1.00 -11.06 6.42
CA PHE A 146 -0.44 -11.22 6.50
C PHE A 146 -0.82 -12.17 7.64
N LEU A 147 -1.37 -11.64 8.75
CA LEU A 147 -1.65 -12.41 9.96
C LEU A 147 -3.10 -12.94 10.03
N GLY A 148 -4.01 -12.35 9.24
CA GLY A 148 -5.42 -12.73 9.23
C GLY A 148 -6.27 -11.64 8.57
N MET A 149 -7.58 -11.77 8.56
CA MET A 149 -8.49 -10.80 7.96
C MET A 149 -8.28 -9.41 8.59
N PHE A 150 -7.99 -8.41 7.77
CA PHE A 150 -7.71 -7.02 8.19
C PHE A 150 -6.60 -6.90 9.24
N SER A 151 -5.71 -7.89 9.30
CA SER A 151 -4.60 -7.94 10.26
C SER A 151 -3.29 -8.19 9.55
N THR A 152 -2.30 -7.35 9.84
CA THR A 152 -0.93 -7.42 9.30
C THR A 152 0.09 -7.32 10.42
N ALA A 153 1.35 -7.61 10.11
CA ALA A 153 2.47 -7.49 11.05
C ALA A 153 2.92 -6.03 11.32
N LEU A 154 2.26 -5.03 10.71
CA LEU A 154 2.58 -3.61 10.95
C LEU A 154 2.37 -3.22 12.42
N GLN A 155 3.32 -2.48 12.95
CA GLN A 155 3.15 -1.78 14.23
C GLN A 155 2.24 -0.55 14.03
N PRO A 156 1.63 0.01 15.10
CA PRO A 156 0.69 1.14 14.98
C PRO A 156 1.24 2.39 14.29
N ASP A 157 2.54 2.64 14.41
CA ASP A 157 3.26 3.78 13.84
C ASP A 157 4.14 3.42 12.63
N GLU A 158 4.04 2.18 12.14
CA GLU A 158 4.85 1.65 11.03
C GLU A 158 4.14 1.88 9.69
N LEU A 159 4.87 2.38 8.71
CA LEU A 159 4.35 2.75 7.39
C LEU A 159 4.99 1.90 6.29
N ILE A 160 4.18 1.36 5.39
CA ILE A 160 4.70 0.72 4.18
C ILE A 160 5.30 1.79 3.26
N VAL A 161 6.56 1.62 2.89
CA VAL A 161 7.29 2.49 1.96
C VAL A 161 7.24 1.94 0.54
N ALA A 162 7.42 0.62 0.39
CA ALA A 162 7.40 -0.05 -0.91
C ALA A 162 7.11 -1.55 -0.76
N VAL A 163 6.88 -2.19 -1.90
CA VAL A 163 6.90 -3.66 -2.01
C VAL A 163 7.97 -4.04 -3.03
N ARG A 164 8.82 -5.00 -2.69
CA ARG A 164 9.83 -5.58 -3.58
C ARG A 164 9.36 -6.95 -4.04
N PHE A 165 9.19 -7.11 -5.34
CA PHE A 165 8.79 -8.35 -6.00
C PHE A 165 10.00 -9.03 -6.63
N GLN A 166 10.12 -10.32 -6.51
CA GLN A 166 11.09 -11.09 -7.28
C GLN A 166 10.59 -11.18 -8.73
N VAL A 167 11.49 -10.90 -9.67
CA VAL A 167 11.19 -11.07 -11.10
C VAL A 167 11.47 -12.53 -11.46
N PRO A 168 10.46 -13.31 -11.86
CA PRO A 168 10.65 -14.71 -12.22
C PRO A 168 11.70 -14.84 -13.31
N ARG A 169 12.63 -15.78 -13.15
CA ARG A 169 13.51 -16.17 -14.26
C ARG A 169 12.59 -16.81 -15.32
N ARG A 170 12.67 -16.33 -16.57
CA ARG A 170 11.99 -17.03 -17.66
C ARG A 170 12.54 -18.46 -17.68
N ALA A 171 11.67 -19.46 -17.56
CA ALA A 171 12.04 -20.80 -17.87
C ALA A 171 12.50 -20.82 -19.36
N ALA A 172 13.70 -21.33 -19.59
CA ALA A 172 14.26 -21.43 -20.92
C ALA A 172 13.45 -22.45 -21.76
#